data_473c7851b9d59bdddbbf0a877226b7be
#
_entry.id   473c7851b9d59bdddbbf0a877226b7be
#
_cell.length_a   1.000
_cell.length_b   1.000
_cell.length_c   1.000
_cell.angle_alpha   90.00
_cell.angle_beta   90.00
_cell.angle_gamma   90.00
#
_symmetry.space_group_name_H-M   'P 1'
#
loop_
_entity.id
_entity.type
_entity.pdbx_description
1 polymer ?
#
loop_
_entity_poly.entity_id
_entity_poly.type
_entity_poly.pdbx_seq_one_letter_code
_entity_poly.pdbx_strand_id
1 'polypeptide(L)'
;MNSSLVAYDDSDSDTETGKTENLSLPGRETRLASSAMNPIQYFAPSGLGTKSTYKMQTVENTASTGTSIICEGAPAYKVQANNRDLAAVYPWKEYSNQAETLSGNGSFSQKRVHQDKIVTIKGIRPYIPKRLRQEKTSKVYEKKESEKQRESCAIPGEQISTEVSEFIKPYLASKYKSTEIPRNLVFQMSKHSGPVNKVQWCPVQGWSHMLLSTSMDKTFKIWNAVDTGCCLKTYSCHSCAVRTAEWSLCGRRILSGGFDSMLHLTDVETGTQVFSSNNEFRISTLKFHLSEPNIFICGGFSPEVKAWDIRNCKVIKVYKAAVQQTLDVLFLPEGKEFLTSTDAVSRDSADRTIIAWDFHSAAKISNQIFHERYTCPSLTLHPREPAFVAQTNGNYMALFSIQRPYRINKKKRYEGHKVEGFAVGCEFSPDGTLLVTGSSEGKIFFYNYHTARIIHTLSAHNQACVSATFHPVLPSVLATCDWAGDIKIWQ
;
A
#
# COMPACT_ATOMS: atom_id res chain seq x y z
N MET A 1 11.79 -50.06 -28.03
CA MET A 1 10.39 -50.12 -28.53
C MET A 1 9.91 -48.68 -28.66
N ASN A 2 9.59 -48.34 -29.87
CA ASN A 2 9.30 -47.00 -30.40
C ASN A 2 8.08 -46.34 -29.80
N SER A 3 8.15 -45.02 -29.57
CA SER A 3 7.01 -44.14 -29.71
C SER A 3 7.47 -42.79 -30.23
N SER A 4 6.86 -42.42 -31.34
CA SER A 4 7.13 -41.30 -32.21
C SER A 4 6.71 -39.95 -31.62
N LEU A 5 7.60 -38.97 -31.81
CA LEU A 5 7.35 -37.54 -31.75
C LEU A 5 6.65 -37.05 -33.01
N VAL A 6 5.60 -36.30 -32.88
CA VAL A 6 4.99 -35.52 -33.96
C VAL A 6 5.43 -34.07 -33.79
N ALA A 7 6.21 -33.59 -34.76
CA ALA A 7 6.57 -32.20 -34.95
C ALA A 7 5.51 -31.49 -35.79
N TYR A 8 5.14 -30.26 -35.42
CA TYR A 8 4.41 -29.34 -36.30
C TYR A 8 5.39 -28.31 -36.82
N ASP A 9 5.55 -28.27 -38.12
CA ASP A 9 6.26 -27.25 -38.90
C ASP A 9 5.34 -26.04 -39.11
N ASP A 10 5.82 -24.87 -38.75
CA ASP A 10 5.29 -23.56 -39.19
C ASP A 10 6.21 -23.09 -40.35
N SER A 11 5.67 -23.01 -41.53
CA SER A 11 6.31 -22.35 -42.67
C SER A 11 5.40 -21.27 -43.23
N ASP A 12 5.72 -20.03 -42.90
CA ASP A 12 5.25 -18.85 -43.64
C ASP A 12 6.39 -18.32 -44.49
N SER A 13 6.20 -18.34 -45.79
CA SER A 13 7.07 -17.73 -46.78
C SER A 13 6.39 -16.54 -47.42
N ASP A 14 6.95 -15.37 -47.18
CA ASP A 14 6.68 -14.14 -47.93
C ASP A 14 7.36 -14.16 -49.28
N THR A 15 6.64 -13.74 -50.32
CA THR A 15 7.25 -13.23 -51.55
C THR A 15 6.49 -12.02 -52.10
N GLU A 16 7.22 -10.90 -52.11
CA GLU A 16 6.90 -9.66 -52.84
C GLU A 16 6.95 -9.83 -54.36
N THR A 17 6.12 -9.08 -55.08
CA THR A 17 6.40 -8.32 -56.34
C THR A 17 5.18 -7.49 -56.66
N GLY A 18 5.20 -6.25 -56.77
CA GLY A 18 5.65 -5.13 -57.50
C GLY A 18 4.95 -4.92 -58.82
N LYS A 19 4.13 -3.83 -58.96
CA LYS A 19 4.22 -2.81 -60.03
C LYS A 19 3.08 -1.79 -60.00
N THR A 20 3.51 -0.58 -60.11
CA THR A 20 2.88 0.68 -60.45
C THR A 20 1.91 0.66 -61.62
N GLU A 21 0.83 1.51 -61.59
CA GLU A 21 0.54 2.51 -62.62
C GLU A 21 -0.60 3.46 -62.20
N ASN A 22 -0.39 4.72 -62.59
CA ASN A 22 -1.21 5.91 -62.42
C ASN A 22 -2.53 5.89 -63.22
N LEU A 23 -3.56 6.68 -62.78
CA LEU A 23 -4.15 7.75 -63.58
C LEU A 23 -5.41 8.37 -62.96
N SER A 24 -5.29 9.68 -62.71
CA SER A 24 -6.24 10.79 -62.92
C SER A 24 -7.67 10.78 -62.42
N LEU A 25 -7.92 11.83 -61.65
CA LEU A 25 -9.23 12.55 -61.40
C LEU A 25 -9.92 13.02 -62.68
N PRO A 26 -11.23 13.37 -62.70
CA PRO A 26 -11.75 14.53 -61.98
C PRO A 26 -13.25 14.50 -61.50
N GLY A 27 -13.56 15.20 -60.50
CA GLY A 27 -14.36 16.42 -60.45
C GLY A 27 -15.87 16.38 -60.22
N ARG A 28 -16.32 17.20 -59.29
CA ARG A 28 -17.55 18.04 -59.22
C ARG A 28 -18.82 17.48 -58.53
N GLU A 29 -19.04 18.12 -57.42
CA GLU A 29 -20.08 19.13 -57.09
C GLU A 29 -21.47 18.64 -56.62
N THR A 30 -21.76 19.05 -55.42
CA THR A 30 -22.95 19.72 -54.85
C THR A 30 -24.30 19.04 -54.84
N ARG A 31 -24.92 18.91 -53.73
CA ARG A 31 -26.01 19.75 -53.13
C ARG A 31 -26.78 19.06 -52.03
N LEU A 32 -26.94 19.79 -50.97
CA LEU A 32 -28.00 19.89 -49.99
C LEU A 32 -29.37 19.25 -50.33
N ALA A 33 -29.98 18.57 -49.35
CA ALA A 33 -31.33 18.84 -48.92
C ALA A 33 -31.71 18.13 -47.63
N SER A 34 -32.28 18.87 -46.74
CA SER A 34 -32.98 18.63 -45.51
C SER A 34 -34.31 17.88 -45.69
N SER A 35 -34.74 17.13 -44.67
CA SER A 35 -36.09 17.05 -44.07
C SER A 35 -36.17 15.85 -43.14
N ALA A 36 -36.39 15.97 -41.90
CA ALA A 36 -37.51 16.18 -41.04
C ALA A 36 -38.55 15.03 -41.03
N MET A 37 -38.91 14.68 -39.78
CA MET A 37 -40.17 14.08 -39.26
C MET A 37 -40.26 12.58 -39.02
N ASN A 38 -40.17 12.20 -37.78
CA ASN A 38 -41.15 11.67 -36.78
C ASN A 38 -42.16 10.55 -37.19
N PRO A 39 -42.89 9.99 -36.21
CA PRO A 39 -42.63 8.74 -35.49
C PRO A 39 -43.81 7.76 -35.71
N ILE A 40 -43.63 6.49 -35.41
CA ILE A 40 -44.76 5.53 -35.36
C ILE A 40 -44.79 4.72 -34.09
N GLN A 41 -45.93 4.75 -33.50
CA GLN A 41 -46.46 4.15 -32.29
C GLN A 41 -46.75 2.66 -32.42
N TYR A 42 -46.74 1.99 -31.26
CA TYR A 42 -47.57 0.91 -30.74
C TYR A 42 -48.00 -0.26 -31.62
N PHE A 43 -47.80 -1.47 -31.07
CA PHE A 43 -48.89 -2.47 -30.90
C PHE A 43 -48.44 -3.54 -29.88
N ALA A 44 -49.26 -3.71 -28.83
CA ALA A 44 -49.34 -4.91 -28.00
C ALA A 44 -50.54 -5.75 -28.50
N PRO A 45 -50.56 -7.03 -28.24
CA PRO A 45 -51.82 -7.66 -27.86
C PRO A 45 -51.73 -8.50 -26.56
N SER A 46 -52.76 -8.33 -25.86
CA SER A 46 -53.41 -9.00 -24.76
C SER A 46 -53.57 -10.54 -24.87
N GLY A 47 -53.46 -11.25 -23.69
CA GLY A 47 -54.59 -11.98 -23.28
C GLY A 47 -54.35 -13.32 -22.59
N LEU A 48 -54.98 -13.51 -21.39
CA LEU A 48 -55.39 -14.72 -20.70
C LEU A 48 -54.29 -15.48 -19.92
N GLY A 49 -54.22 -15.60 -18.59
CA GLY A 49 -55.28 -15.70 -17.58
C GLY A 49 -55.31 -17.08 -16.95
N THR A 50 -54.75 -17.19 -15.73
CA THR A 50 -55.36 -18.10 -14.73
C THR A 50 -54.81 -17.76 -13.33
N LYS A 51 -55.75 -17.55 -12.42
CA LYS A 51 -55.59 -17.31 -10.98
C LYS A 51 -55.25 -18.61 -10.24
N SER A 52 -54.42 -18.51 -9.24
CA SER A 52 -54.51 -19.38 -8.07
C SER A 52 -54.06 -18.61 -6.84
N THR A 53 -55.04 -18.31 -6.03
CA THR A 53 -55.01 -17.79 -4.66
C THR A 53 -54.61 -18.87 -3.69
N TYR A 54 -53.68 -18.63 -2.76
CA TYR A 54 -53.70 -19.23 -1.44
C TYR A 54 -53.35 -18.21 -0.35
N LYS A 55 -54.16 -18.33 0.71
CA LYS A 55 -54.40 -17.44 1.84
C LYS A 55 -53.21 -17.36 2.81
N MET A 56 -53.07 -16.15 3.39
CA MET A 56 -52.48 -15.90 4.71
C MET A 56 -53.22 -16.68 5.80
N GLN A 57 -52.46 -17.24 6.74
CA GLN A 57 -52.89 -17.42 8.13
C GLN A 57 -51.73 -17.08 9.08
N THR A 58 -51.97 -16.06 9.87
CA THR A 58 -51.32 -15.68 11.12
C THR A 58 -51.76 -16.63 12.22
N VAL A 59 -50.80 -17.12 13.04
CA VAL A 59 -51.06 -17.59 14.41
C VAL A 59 -49.93 -17.18 15.31
N GLU A 60 -50.32 -16.53 16.41
CA GLU A 60 -49.49 -16.07 17.52
C GLU A 60 -49.10 -17.18 18.49
N ASN A 61 -47.99 -16.96 19.18
CA ASN A 61 -47.62 -17.27 20.56
C ASN A 61 -48.01 -18.62 21.20
N THR A 62 -47.00 -19.32 21.73
CA THR A 62 -46.81 -19.46 23.19
C THR A 62 -45.55 -20.27 23.53
N ALA A 63 -44.96 -19.95 24.66
CA ALA A 63 -43.76 -20.53 25.27
C ALA A 63 -44.03 -21.98 25.81
N SER A 64 -43.02 -22.84 25.82
CA SER A 64 -42.40 -23.44 27.00
C SER A 64 -41.68 -24.77 26.73
N THR A 65 -40.55 -24.90 27.44
CA THR A 65 -39.93 -26.10 28.02
C THR A 65 -39.53 -27.31 27.16
N GLY A 66 -38.21 -27.47 27.08
CA GLY A 66 -37.40 -28.64 27.33
C GLY A 66 -37.78 -30.00 26.76
N THR A 67 -36.88 -30.55 25.96
CA THR A 67 -36.39 -31.96 26.17
C THR A 67 -35.30 -32.24 25.12
N SER A 68 -34.19 -32.76 25.61
CA SER A 68 -33.07 -33.31 24.85
C SER A 68 -33.48 -34.56 24.07
N ILE A 69 -33.13 -34.63 22.79
CA ILE A 69 -33.06 -35.90 22.06
C ILE A 69 -31.65 -35.97 21.42
N ILE A 70 -30.93 -36.98 21.88
CA ILE A 70 -29.67 -37.46 21.33
C ILE A 70 -30.00 -38.26 20.07
N CYS A 71 -29.35 -37.91 18.95
CA CYS A 71 -29.21 -38.80 17.80
C CYS A 71 -27.73 -38.92 17.44
N GLU A 72 -27.21 -40.13 17.59
CA GLU A 72 -25.90 -40.62 17.25
C GLU A 72 -25.71 -40.69 15.72
N GLY A 73 -24.46 -40.45 15.28
CA GLY A 73 -23.86 -41.18 14.17
C GLY A 73 -23.63 -40.44 12.86
N ALA A 74 -22.51 -39.74 12.72
CA ALA A 74 -21.72 -39.74 11.48
C ALA A 74 -20.25 -39.31 11.78
N PRO A 75 -19.24 -39.89 11.09
CA PRO A 75 -17.84 -39.79 11.50
C PRO A 75 -17.22 -38.45 11.14
N ALA A 76 -16.54 -37.85 12.12
CA ALA A 76 -15.74 -36.67 11.97
C ALA A 76 -14.47 -36.94 11.12
N TYR A 77 -14.39 -36.42 9.92
CA TYR A 77 -13.14 -36.28 9.22
C TYR A 77 -12.35 -35.10 9.82
N LYS A 78 -11.30 -35.44 10.58
CA LYS A 78 -10.26 -34.47 10.95
C LYS A 78 -9.50 -34.07 9.71
N VAL A 79 -9.79 -32.89 9.18
CA VAL A 79 -8.88 -32.22 8.23
C VAL A 79 -7.81 -31.53 9.07
N GLN A 80 -6.62 -32.13 9.11
CA GLN A 80 -5.42 -31.42 9.55
C GLN A 80 -5.09 -30.35 8.49
N ALA A 81 -5.41 -29.12 8.81
CA ALA A 81 -4.90 -27.98 8.05
C ALA A 81 -3.39 -27.87 8.28
N ASN A 82 -2.61 -28.17 7.27
CA ASN A 82 -1.18 -27.92 7.26
C ASN A 82 -0.95 -26.41 7.24
N ASN A 83 -0.55 -25.85 8.37
CA ASN A 83 -0.21 -24.45 8.61
C ASN A 83 1.08 -23.98 7.89
N ARG A 84 1.53 -24.65 6.84
CA ARG A 84 2.81 -24.31 6.18
C ARG A 84 2.70 -23.31 5.01
N ASP A 85 1.52 -23.08 4.46
CA ASP A 85 1.37 -22.25 3.26
C ASP A 85 0.92 -20.79 3.53
N LEU A 86 0.56 -20.46 4.78
CA LEU A 86 0.15 -19.09 5.14
C LEU A 86 1.29 -18.15 5.51
N ALA A 87 2.52 -18.67 5.66
CA ALA A 87 3.69 -17.88 6.03
C ALA A 87 4.37 -17.16 4.83
N ALA A 88 3.99 -17.50 3.60
CA ALA A 88 4.67 -16.98 2.39
C ALA A 88 4.21 -15.59 1.95
N VAL A 89 3.10 -15.06 2.48
CA VAL A 89 2.57 -13.75 2.04
C VAL A 89 2.96 -12.63 2.99
N TYR A 90 3.22 -12.93 4.26
CA TYR A 90 3.72 -11.98 5.25
C TYR A 90 4.56 -12.74 6.29
N PRO A 91 5.81 -12.38 6.55
CA PRO A 91 6.60 -12.96 7.62
C PRO A 91 6.21 -12.33 8.98
N TRP A 92 4.95 -12.49 9.37
CA TRP A 92 4.44 -12.02 10.64
C TRP A 92 4.64 -13.07 11.73
N LYS A 93 5.81 -13.06 12.37
CA LYS A 93 5.90 -13.57 13.73
C LYS A 93 5.33 -12.51 14.66
N GLU A 94 4.29 -12.84 15.40
CA GLU A 94 3.77 -12.01 16.47
C GLU A 94 4.91 -11.67 17.43
N TYR A 95 5.27 -10.40 17.52
CA TYR A 95 6.02 -9.89 18.65
C TYR A 95 5.03 -9.75 19.82
N SER A 96 4.74 -10.85 20.48
CA SER A 96 4.16 -10.82 21.82
C SER A 96 5.30 -10.51 22.78
N ASN A 97 5.31 -9.32 23.36
CA ASN A 97 6.05 -9.04 24.58
C ASN A 97 5.44 -9.84 25.73
N GLN A 98 5.86 -11.08 25.88
CA GLN A 98 5.70 -11.80 27.14
C GLN A 98 6.97 -11.57 27.97
N ALA A 99 6.85 -10.70 28.94
CA ALA A 99 7.74 -10.70 30.09
C ALA A 99 7.42 -11.97 30.90
N GLU A 100 8.13 -13.05 30.65
CA GLU A 100 8.08 -14.23 31.49
C GLU A 100 8.85 -13.98 32.77
N THR A 101 8.11 -13.82 33.87
CA THR A 101 8.62 -14.01 35.21
C THR A 101 8.85 -15.49 35.44
N LEU A 102 10.07 -15.95 35.29
CA LEU A 102 10.49 -17.28 35.67
C LEU A 102 10.69 -17.37 37.17
N SER A 103 9.70 -17.90 37.87
CA SER A 103 9.90 -18.50 39.17
C SER A 103 10.13 -20.00 38.94
N GLY A 104 11.38 -20.43 39.03
CA GLY A 104 11.79 -21.83 38.97
C GLY A 104 12.69 -22.19 40.10
N ASN A 105 12.19 -22.86 41.12
CA ASN A 105 12.94 -23.55 42.16
C ASN A 105 13.84 -24.63 41.56
N GLY A 106 15.15 -24.50 41.71
CA GLY A 106 16.10 -25.52 41.42
C GLY A 106 17.32 -25.36 42.33
N SER A 107 17.40 -26.18 43.36
CA SER A 107 18.53 -26.31 44.28
C SER A 107 19.76 -26.82 43.56
N PHE A 108 20.88 -26.08 43.57
CA PHE A 108 22.22 -26.65 43.42
C PHE A 108 23.25 -25.88 44.23
N SER A 109 23.96 -26.65 45.06
CA SER A 109 25.13 -26.45 45.89
C SER A 109 25.93 -25.14 45.80
N GLN A 110 26.10 -24.56 46.99
CA GLN A 110 27.01 -23.49 47.35
C GLN A 110 28.47 -23.85 47.07
N LYS A 111 29.14 -23.03 46.26
CA LYS A 111 30.60 -22.82 46.40
C LYS A 111 30.79 -21.40 46.93
N ARG A 112 31.36 -21.34 48.15
CA ARG A 112 31.78 -20.11 48.82
C ARG A 112 32.85 -19.41 47.98
N VAL A 113 32.57 -18.16 47.59
CA VAL A 113 33.60 -17.23 47.12
C VAL A 113 33.78 -16.19 48.20
N HIS A 114 35.03 -16.07 48.67
CA HIS A 114 35.50 -15.10 49.64
C HIS A 114 35.16 -13.67 49.18
N GLN A 115 34.48 -12.92 50.03
CA GLN A 115 34.36 -11.47 49.92
C GLN A 115 35.60 -10.82 50.51
N ASP A 116 36.56 -10.42 49.67
CA ASP A 116 37.61 -9.50 50.07
C ASP A 116 37.06 -8.08 50.17
N LYS A 117 36.99 -7.57 51.40
CA LYS A 117 36.74 -6.19 51.69
C LYS A 117 37.86 -5.31 51.13
N ILE A 118 37.61 -4.60 50.03
CA ILE A 118 38.55 -3.59 49.53
C ILE A 118 38.46 -2.38 50.44
N VAL A 119 39.50 -2.19 51.25
CA VAL A 119 39.77 -0.98 52.03
C VAL A 119 40.21 0.11 51.05
N THR A 120 39.38 1.10 50.82
CA THR A 120 39.71 2.27 49.99
C THR A 120 40.65 3.20 50.74
N ILE A 121 41.92 3.16 50.37
CA ILE A 121 42.91 4.15 50.79
C ILE A 121 42.70 5.42 49.96
N LYS A 122 42.36 6.54 50.64
CA LYS A 122 42.23 7.85 50.00
C LYS A 122 43.55 8.29 49.38
N GLY A 123 43.60 8.41 48.03
CA GLY A 123 44.72 9.09 47.34
C GLY A 123 45.30 8.42 46.10
N ILE A 124 45.01 7.15 45.79
CA ILE A 124 45.58 6.48 44.64
C ILE A 124 44.49 6.17 43.61
N ARG A 125 44.51 6.85 42.45
CA ARG A 125 43.61 6.52 41.33
C ARG A 125 44.12 5.25 40.63
N PRO A 126 43.27 4.25 40.36
CA PRO A 126 43.67 3.06 39.65
C PRO A 126 44.20 3.41 38.25
N TYR A 127 45.27 2.75 37.82
CA TYR A 127 45.84 2.91 36.50
C TYR A 127 44.85 2.43 35.43
N ILE A 128 44.49 3.33 34.51
CA ILE A 128 43.65 3.00 33.33
C ILE A 128 44.58 2.97 32.12
N PRO A 129 44.75 1.84 31.43
CA PRO A 129 45.58 1.72 30.23
C PRO A 129 45.18 2.76 29.16
N LYS A 130 46.19 3.29 28.46
CA LYS A 130 46.00 4.38 27.47
C LYS A 130 44.97 4.05 26.38
N ARG A 131 44.83 2.78 26.02
CA ARG A 131 43.84 2.27 25.05
C ARG A 131 42.39 2.46 25.54
N LEU A 132 42.09 2.19 26.80
CA LEU A 132 40.80 2.38 27.44
C LEU A 132 40.45 3.88 27.68
N ARG A 133 41.47 4.75 27.76
CA ARG A 133 41.26 6.20 27.82
C ARG A 133 40.82 6.76 26.46
N GLN A 134 41.37 6.25 25.34
CA GLN A 134 40.99 6.68 23.99
C GLN A 134 39.57 6.21 23.63
N GLU A 135 39.17 4.99 24.01
CA GLU A 135 37.82 4.48 23.79
C GLU A 135 36.76 5.22 24.63
N LYS A 136 37.10 5.68 25.85
CA LYS A 136 36.18 6.48 26.65
C LYS A 136 36.02 7.91 26.13
N THR A 137 37.07 8.51 25.56
CA THR A 137 37.00 9.84 24.96
C THR A 137 36.23 9.81 23.64
N SER A 138 36.45 8.84 22.75
CA SER A 138 35.65 8.71 21.52
C SER A 138 34.17 8.47 21.81
N LYS A 139 33.83 7.54 22.72
CA LYS A 139 32.43 7.30 23.11
C LYS A 139 31.77 8.50 23.81
N VAL A 140 32.52 9.34 24.49
CA VAL A 140 32.00 10.58 25.10
C VAL A 140 31.78 11.67 24.05
N TYR A 141 32.64 11.74 23.01
CA TYR A 141 32.46 12.67 21.91
C TYR A 141 31.29 12.24 21.00
N GLU A 142 31.19 10.97 20.64
CA GLU A 142 30.05 10.43 19.88
C GLU A 142 28.72 10.58 20.63
N LYS A 143 28.73 10.38 21.98
CA LYS A 143 27.55 10.57 22.79
C LYS A 143 27.15 12.05 22.93
N LYS A 144 28.13 12.97 23.00
CA LYS A 144 27.84 14.41 23.01
C LYS A 144 27.38 14.95 21.65
N GLU A 145 27.89 14.44 20.54
CA GLU A 145 27.36 14.80 19.21
C GLU A 145 25.97 14.21 18.96
N SER A 146 25.71 12.95 19.35
CA SER A 146 24.39 12.35 19.28
C SER A 146 23.37 13.01 20.25
N GLU A 147 23.83 13.47 21.41
CA GLU A 147 22.98 14.24 22.35
C GLU A 147 22.74 15.67 21.87
N LYS A 148 23.72 16.34 21.24
CA LYS A 148 23.49 17.65 20.60
C LYS A 148 22.54 17.60 19.42
N GLN A 149 22.62 16.56 18.58
CA GLN A 149 21.63 16.33 17.53
C GLN A 149 20.24 15.96 18.10
N ARG A 150 20.20 15.23 19.24
CA ARG A 150 18.93 14.92 19.93
C ARG A 150 18.30 16.13 20.62
N GLU A 151 19.09 17.03 21.19
CA GLU A 151 18.60 18.23 21.84
C GLU A 151 18.12 19.31 20.86
N SER A 152 18.69 19.40 19.65
CA SER A 152 18.23 20.34 18.62
C SER A 152 16.88 19.97 17.99
N CYS A 153 16.44 18.72 18.12
CA CYS A 153 15.14 18.23 17.62
C CYS A 153 14.04 18.15 18.70
N ALA A 154 14.33 18.49 19.93
CA ALA A 154 13.39 18.48 21.03
C ALA A 154 12.93 19.90 21.39
N ILE A 155 12.22 20.56 20.48
CA ILE A 155 11.45 21.75 20.79
C ILE A 155 10.05 21.29 21.22
N PRO A 156 9.62 21.51 22.47
CA PRO A 156 8.29 21.12 22.92
C PRO A 156 7.25 22.03 22.27
N GLY A 157 6.41 21.49 21.41
CA GLY A 157 5.17 22.14 21.00
C GLY A 157 5.27 23.09 19.81
N GLU A 158 6.14 22.84 18.82
CA GLU A 158 6.03 23.54 17.55
C GLU A 158 4.66 23.26 16.92
N GLN A 159 3.88 24.32 16.77
CA GLN A 159 2.73 24.32 15.88
C GLN A 159 3.23 23.93 14.49
N ILE A 160 2.51 23.02 13.83
CA ILE A 160 2.82 22.66 12.45
C ILE A 160 2.72 23.94 11.64
N SER A 161 3.88 24.46 11.20
CA SER A 161 3.92 25.67 10.39
C SER A 161 3.25 25.34 9.04
N THR A 162 2.25 26.13 8.71
CA THR A 162 1.60 26.10 7.40
C THR A 162 2.34 26.98 6.38
N GLU A 163 3.50 27.54 6.77
CA GLU A 163 4.33 28.31 5.88
C GLU A 163 4.98 27.42 4.80
N VAL A 164 5.07 27.98 3.63
CA VAL A 164 5.72 27.31 2.50
C VAL A 164 7.22 27.28 2.72
N SER A 165 7.84 26.12 2.63
CA SER A 165 9.30 25.96 2.68
C SER A 165 10.01 26.83 1.66
N GLU A 166 11.09 27.50 2.06
CA GLU A 166 11.93 28.31 1.18
C GLU A 166 12.54 27.50 0.01
N PHE A 167 12.84 26.20 0.26
CA PHE A 167 13.34 25.29 -0.77
C PHE A 167 12.29 24.93 -1.82
N ILE A 168 11.00 24.95 -1.46
CA ILE A 168 9.90 24.60 -2.37
C ILE A 168 9.42 25.84 -3.16
N LYS A 169 9.45 27.03 -2.56
CA LYS A 169 8.95 28.27 -3.17
C LYS A 169 9.37 28.47 -4.63
N PRO A 170 10.65 28.30 -5.00
CA PRO A 170 11.10 28.52 -6.40
C PRO A 170 10.43 27.59 -7.42
N TYR A 171 10.01 26.41 -6.98
CA TYR A 171 9.43 25.38 -7.84
C TYR A 171 7.90 25.50 -8.00
N LEU A 172 7.21 26.21 -7.10
CA LEU A 172 5.77 26.40 -7.17
C LEU A 172 5.30 27.23 -8.37
N ALA A 173 6.11 28.17 -8.80
CA ALA A 173 5.82 29.03 -9.95
C ALA A 173 6.16 28.39 -11.31
N SER A 174 6.86 27.28 -11.31
CA SER A 174 7.34 26.61 -12.52
C SER A 174 6.60 25.28 -12.74
N LYS A 175 6.44 24.91 -14.03
CA LYS A 175 5.98 23.54 -14.34
C LYS A 175 7.05 22.55 -13.92
N TYR A 176 6.62 21.41 -13.35
CA TYR A 176 7.51 20.29 -13.06
C TYR A 176 8.28 19.91 -14.33
N LYS A 177 9.60 19.98 -14.29
CA LYS A 177 10.45 19.76 -15.47
C LYS A 177 10.59 18.25 -15.73
N SER A 178 11.68 17.67 -15.32
CA SER A 178 11.98 16.24 -15.44
C SER A 178 12.44 15.73 -14.09
N THR A 179 12.13 14.49 -13.80
CA THR A 179 12.62 13.84 -12.59
C THR A 179 14.10 13.50 -12.72
N GLU A 180 14.87 13.83 -11.70
CA GLU A 180 16.27 13.47 -11.57
C GLU A 180 16.42 12.34 -10.57
N ILE A 181 17.39 11.44 -10.81
CA ILE A 181 17.62 10.31 -9.91
C ILE A 181 18.45 10.80 -8.72
N PRO A 182 17.92 10.71 -7.48
CA PRO A 182 18.65 11.11 -6.29
C PRO A 182 19.83 10.18 -6.01
N ARG A 183 20.94 10.74 -5.49
CA ARG A 183 22.18 10.00 -5.24
C ARG A 183 22.69 10.16 -3.82
N ASN A 184 22.41 11.28 -3.18
CA ASN A 184 22.96 11.64 -1.88
C ASN A 184 21.91 11.50 -0.78
N LEU A 185 22.31 10.98 0.37
CA LEU A 185 21.50 10.97 1.57
C LEU A 185 21.49 12.37 2.18
N VAL A 186 20.29 12.96 2.33
CA VAL A 186 20.10 14.27 2.96
C VAL A 186 19.72 14.12 4.43
N PHE A 187 18.71 13.31 4.72
CA PHE A 187 18.25 13.07 6.09
C PHE A 187 18.07 11.58 6.36
N GLN A 188 18.40 11.17 7.59
CA GLN A 188 18.03 9.88 8.16
C GLN A 188 17.21 10.12 9.42
N MET A 189 16.00 9.59 9.44
CA MET A 189 14.99 9.82 10.47
C MET A 189 14.61 8.48 11.13
N SER A 190 15.09 8.23 12.36
CA SER A 190 15.01 6.94 13.06
C SER A 190 14.23 7.07 14.38
N LYS A 191 13.05 7.72 14.39
CA LYS A 191 12.21 7.87 15.59
C LYS A 191 11.10 6.83 15.71
N HIS A 192 10.89 5.99 14.70
CA HIS A 192 10.01 4.84 14.84
C HIS A 192 10.71 3.71 15.59
N SER A 193 9.99 3.05 16.49
CA SER A 193 10.50 1.90 17.25
C SER A 193 10.21 0.55 16.61
N GLY A 194 9.55 0.55 15.46
CA GLY A 194 9.21 -0.64 14.68
C GLY A 194 9.21 -0.36 13.18
N PRO A 195 9.04 -1.39 12.36
CA PRO A 195 8.99 -1.28 10.91
C PRO A 195 8.09 -0.16 10.41
N VAL A 196 8.54 0.61 9.41
CA VAL A 196 7.72 1.62 8.73
C VAL A 196 7.04 0.95 7.55
N ASN A 197 5.70 1.00 7.51
CA ASN A 197 4.90 0.34 6.49
C ASN A 197 4.75 1.16 5.21
N LYS A 198 4.61 2.49 5.34
CA LYS A 198 4.35 3.39 4.22
C LYS A 198 4.84 4.79 4.55
N VAL A 199 5.33 5.48 3.53
CA VAL A 199 5.60 6.92 3.54
C VAL A 199 4.84 7.60 2.41
N GLN A 200 4.40 8.86 2.65
CA GLN A 200 3.64 9.62 1.67
C GLN A 200 3.87 11.11 1.87
N TRP A 201 4.22 11.84 0.82
CA TRP A 201 4.30 13.30 0.83
C TRP A 201 2.92 13.94 0.92
N CYS A 202 2.85 15.11 1.54
CA CYS A 202 1.63 15.90 1.52
C CYS A 202 1.28 16.28 0.07
N PRO A 203 0.03 16.05 -0.38
CA PRO A 203 -0.37 16.31 -1.77
C PRO A 203 -0.50 17.80 -2.09
N VAL A 204 -0.60 18.66 -1.07
CA VAL A 204 -0.67 20.11 -1.25
C VAL A 204 0.72 20.66 -1.51
N GLN A 205 0.93 21.24 -2.68
CA GLN A 205 2.25 21.69 -3.14
C GLN A 205 2.96 22.60 -2.14
N GLY A 206 2.26 23.59 -1.56
CA GLY A 206 2.84 24.50 -0.55
C GLY A 206 3.23 23.82 0.76
N TRP A 207 2.67 22.65 1.06
CA TRP A 207 2.94 21.87 2.27
C TRP A 207 3.67 20.57 1.99
N SER A 208 4.19 20.42 0.78
CA SER A 208 4.87 19.19 0.36
C SER A 208 6.21 18.94 1.09
N HIS A 209 6.70 19.88 1.91
CA HIS A 209 7.78 19.62 2.86
C HIS A 209 7.41 18.59 3.94
N MET A 210 6.10 18.35 4.14
CA MET A 210 5.63 17.38 5.13
C MET A 210 5.56 15.97 4.54
N LEU A 211 6.14 15.04 5.28
CA LEU A 211 6.09 13.60 5.00
C LEU A 211 5.30 12.89 6.08
N LEU A 212 4.35 12.05 5.71
CA LEU A 212 3.61 11.14 6.58
C LEU A 212 4.28 9.77 6.57
N SER A 213 4.41 9.15 7.75
CA SER A 213 4.86 7.77 7.91
C SER A 213 3.93 6.96 8.79
N THR A 214 3.75 5.68 8.49
CA THR A 214 2.96 4.73 9.30
C THR A 214 3.83 3.56 9.73
N SER A 215 3.69 3.10 10.97
CA SER A 215 4.57 2.08 11.52
C SER A 215 3.85 0.99 12.31
N MET A 216 4.54 -0.13 12.44
CA MET A 216 4.19 -1.23 13.33
C MET A 216 4.25 -0.85 14.79
N ASP A 217 4.91 0.27 15.15
CA ASP A 217 4.98 0.80 16.51
C ASP A 217 3.66 1.44 17.00
N LYS A 218 2.55 1.23 16.29
CA LYS A 218 1.19 1.72 16.58
C LYS A 218 1.02 3.22 16.38
N THR A 219 2.01 3.89 15.79
CA THR A 219 1.99 5.33 15.56
C THR A 219 2.06 5.67 14.08
N PHE A 220 1.55 6.84 13.74
CA PHE A 220 1.92 7.52 12.52
C PHE A 220 2.50 8.90 12.87
N LYS A 221 3.41 9.37 12.03
CA LYS A 221 4.17 10.61 12.31
C LYS A 221 4.18 11.51 11.09
N ILE A 222 4.27 12.81 11.37
CA ILE A 222 4.53 13.85 10.37
C ILE A 222 5.93 14.39 10.59
N TRP A 223 6.65 14.57 9.50
CA TRP A 223 8.03 15.03 9.46
C TRP A 223 8.15 16.26 8.58
N ASN A 224 9.00 17.20 8.94
CA ASN A 224 9.54 18.16 8.00
C ASN A 224 10.73 17.48 7.29
N ALA A 225 10.48 16.93 6.12
CA ALA A 225 11.46 16.08 5.41
C ALA A 225 12.24 16.82 4.32
N VAL A 226 12.04 18.12 4.16
CA VAL A 226 12.76 18.97 3.19
C VAL A 226 13.72 19.90 3.90
N ASP A 227 13.29 20.59 4.98
CA ASP A 227 14.10 21.64 5.60
C ASP A 227 14.96 21.12 6.76
N THR A 228 14.39 20.28 7.65
CA THR A 228 15.05 19.96 8.93
C THR A 228 15.25 18.48 9.23
N GLY A 229 14.51 17.58 8.56
CA GLY A 229 14.48 16.15 8.90
C GLY A 229 13.83 15.83 10.26
N CYS A 230 13.19 16.80 10.90
CA CYS A 230 12.63 16.65 12.25
C CYS A 230 11.21 16.08 12.22
N CYS A 231 10.87 15.29 13.26
CA CYS A 231 9.52 14.84 13.51
C CYS A 231 8.70 16.00 14.09
N LEU A 232 7.72 16.49 13.33
CA LEU A 232 6.83 17.56 13.75
C LEU A 232 5.79 17.07 14.74
N LYS A 233 5.17 15.92 14.46
CA LYS A 233 4.10 15.39 15.31
C LYS A 233 4.01 13.87 15.28
N THR A 234 3.69 13.27 16.43
CA THR A 234 3.43 11.84 16.58
C THR A 234 2.01 11.63 17.03
N TYR A 235 1.31 10.70 16.36
CA TYR A 235 -0.07 10.34 16.69
C TYR A 235 -0.11 8.88 17.13
N SER A 236 -0.67 8.65 18.34
CA SER A 236 -0.76 7.34 18.99
C SER A 236 -2.21 6.93 19.27
N CYS A 237 -3.08 7.10 18.27
CA CYS A 237 -4.50 6.80 18.42
C CYS A 237 -4.85 5.32 18.19
N HIS A 238 -3.92 4.51 17.68
CA HIS A 238 -4.12 3.10 17.41
C HIS A 238 -3.59 2.19 18.52
N SER A 239 -4.32 1.11 18.81
CA SER A 239 -3.89 0.09 19.80
C SER A 239 -3.00 -0.99 19.20
N CYS A 240 -3.03 -1.16 17.87
CA CYS A 240 -2.20 -2.09 17.11
C CYS A 240 -1.44 -1.36 16.01
N ALA A 241 -0.64 -2.12 15.23
CA ALA A 241 0.14 -1.61 14.11
C ALA A 241 -0.70 -0.76 13.14
N VAL A 242 -0.21 0.43 12.78
CA VAL A 242 -0.80 1.28 11.74
C VAL A 242 -0.29 0.81 10.39
N ARG A 243 -1.16 0.20 9.61
CA ARG A 243 -0.76 -0.36 8.30
C ARG A 243 -0.72 0.69 7.21
N THR A 244 -1.68 1.63 7.25
CA THR A 244 -1.82 2.65 6.20
C THR A 244 -2.37 3.94 6.77
N ALA A 245 -1.94 5.05 6.21
CA ALA A 245 -2.59 6.34 6.37
C ALA A 245 -2.53 7.09 5.05
N GLU A 246 -3.46 8.02 4.86
CA GLU A 246 -3.62 8.78 3.64
C GLU A 246 -3.92 10.24 3.98
N TRP A 247 -3.23 11.17 3.32
CA TRP A 247 -3.57 12.57 3.39
C TRP A 247 -4.93 12.85 2.75
N SER A 248 -5.74 13.72 3.36
CA SER A 248 -6.86 14.32 2.65
C SER A 248 -6.35 15.22 1.51
N LEU A 249 -7.15 15.38 0.47
CA LEU A 249 -6.79 16.20 -0.69
C LEU A 249 -6.41 17.66 -0.34
N CYS A 250 -6.98 18.18 0.75
CA CYS A 250 -6.66 19.52 1.25
C CYS A 250 -5.43 19.57 2.19
N GLY A 251 -4.80 18.45 2.51
CA GLY A 251 -3.64 18.35 3.39
C GLY A 251 -3.90 18.60 4.88
N ARG A 252 -5.14 18.93 5.28
CA ARG A 252 -5.47 19.29 6.66
C ARG A 252 -5.80 18.12 7.56
N ARG A 253 -6.12 16.96 6.97
CA ARG A 253 -6.54 15.78 7.72
C ARG A 253 -5.81 14.55 7.23
N ILE A 254 -5.64 13.58 8.12
CA ILE A 254 -5.06 12.27 7.84
C ILE A 254 -6.06 11.21 8.24
N LEU A 255 -6.39 10.35 7.27
CA LEU A 255 -7.16 9.14 7.51
C LEU A 255 -6.18 7.99 7.78
N SER A 256 -6.28 7.35 8.94
CA SER A 256 -5.44 6.21 9.31
C SER A 256 -6.23 4.96 9.59
N GLY A 257 -5.62 3.80 9.36
CA GLY A 257 -6.20 2.50 9.62
C GLY A 257 -5.13 1.46 9.95
N GLY A 258 -5.50 0.55 10.82
CA GLY A 258 -4.56 -0.41 11.38
C GLY A 258 -5.14 -1.79 11.64
N PHE A 259 -4.34 -2.60 12.30
CA PHE A 259 -4.71 -3.97 12.67
C PHE A 259 -5.63 -4.05 13.90
N ASP A 260 -5.94 -2.92 14.52
CA ASP A 260 -6.98 -2.77 15.53
C ASP A 260 -8.39 -2.66 14.93
N SER A 261 -8.51 -2.73 13.61
CA SER A 261 -9.76 -2.54 12.86
C SER A 261 -10.38 -1.15 13.03
N MET A 262 -9.62 -0.18 13.56
CA MET A 262 -10.09 1.18 13.76
C MET A 262 -9.74 2.06 12.56
N LEU A 263 -10.66 2.94 12.22
CA LEU A 263 -10.52 4.03 11.28
C LEU A 263 -10.51 5.34 12.05
N HIS A 264 -9.49 6.17 11.87
CA HIS A 264 -9.42 7.49 12.46
C HIS A 264 -9.16 8.54 11.39
N LEU A 265 -9.92 9.64 11.45
CA LEU A 265 -9.61 10.85 10.71
C LEU A 265 -9.13 11.91 11.70
N THR A 266 -7.87 12.26 11.62
CA THR A 266 -7.21 13.16 12.56
C THR A 266 -6.92 14.49 11.88
N ASP A 267 -7.22 15.58 12.53
CA ASP A 267 -6.81 16.91 12.10
C ASP A 267 -5.31 17.09 12.36
N VAL A 268 -4.60 17.56 11.35
CA VAL A 268 -3.13 17.63 11.35
C VAL A 268 -2.63 18.67 12.34
N GLU A 269 -3.24 19.84 12.38
CA GLU A 269 -2.82 20.95 13.20
C GLU A 269 -3.13 20.72 14.68
N THR A 270 -4.39 20.41 14.97
CA THR A 270 -4.85 20.24 16.37
C THR A 270 -4.49 18.86 16.93
N GLY A 271 -4.41 17.81 16.07
CA GLY A 271 -4.26 16.41 16.48
C GLY A 271 -5.56 15.79 17.00
N THR A 272 -6.68 16.50 16.90
CA THR A 272 -7.99 15.99 17.32
C THR A 272 -8.53 14.96 16.33
N GLN A 273 -9.16 13.91 16.85
CA GLN A 273 -9.86 12.94 16.03
C GLN A 273 -11.22 13.48 15.62
N VAL A 274 -11.36 13.83 14.33
CA VAL A 274 -12.61 14.33 13.75
C VAL A 274 -13.62 13.22 13.50
N PHE A 275 -13.09 12.01 13.18
CA PHE A 275 -13.88 10.81 12.93
C PHE A 275 -13.17 9.61 13.54
N SER A 276 -13.93 8.68 14.10
CA SER A 276 -13.44 7.40 14.59
C SER A 276 -14.54 6.36 14.42
N SER A 277 -14.20 5.21 13.83
CA SER A 277 -15.15 4.11 13.63
C SER A 277 -14.46 2.76 13.61
N ASN A 278 -15.17 1.72 14.09
CA ASN A 278 -14.72 0.35 13.97
C ASN A 278 -15.16 -0.22 12.61
N ASN A 279 -14.20 -0.79 11.87
CA ASN A 279 -14.43 -1.35 10.53
C ASN A 279 -14.72 -2.87 10.54
N GLU A 280 -14.77 -3.52 11.71
CA GLU A 280 -15.02 -4.95 11.89
C GLU A 280 -13.87 -5.88 11.44
N PHE A 281 -13.01 -5.47 10.52
CA PHE A 281 -11.85 -6.22 10.06
C PHE A 281 -10.57 -5.38 10.05
N ARG A 282 -9.41 -6.06 10.14
CA ARG A 282 -8.08 -5.43 10.07
C ARG A 282 -7.89 -4.75 8.72
N ILE A 283 -7.42 -3.51 8.76
CA ILE A 283 -7.28 -2.67 7.57
C ILE A 283 -5.88 -2.82 6.97
N SER A 284 -5.81 -3.06 5.66
CA SER A 284 -4.56 -3.11 4.89
C SER A 284 -4.37 -1.88 4.00
N THR A 285 -5.45 -1.32 3.48
CA THR A 285 -5.42 -0.21 2.53
C THR A 285 -6.58 0.74 2.72
N LEU A 286 -6.30 2.02 2.49
CA LEU A 286 -7.24 3.13 2.52
C LEU A 286 -7.00 4.03 1.31
N LYS A 287 -8.08 4.57 0.71
CA LYS A 287 -7.99 5.60 -0.33
C LYS A 287 -9.17 6.55 -0.25
N PHE A 288 -8.89 7.86 -0.27
CA PHE A 288 -9.94 8.86 -0.50
C PHE A 288 -10.47 8.77 -1.92
N HIS A 289 -11.76 9.06 -2.07
CA HIS A 289 -12.36 9.23 -3.37
C HIS A 289 -11.81 10.48 -4.06
N LEU A 290 -11.52 10.40 -5.37
CA LEU A 290 -10.82 11.47 -6.08
C LEU A 290 -11.60 12.79 -6.17
N SER A 291 -12.93 12.70 -6.30
CA SER A 291 -13.83 13.86 -6.47
C SER A 291 -14.63 14.21 -5.21
N GLU A 292 -14.85 13.24 -4.32
CA GLU A 292 -15.68 13.41 -3.12
C GLU A 292 -14.83 13.32 -1.84
N PRO A 293 -14.43 14.47 -1.27
CA PRO A 293 -13.46 14.51 -0.16
C PRO A 293 -14.00 13.91 1.16
N ASN A 294 -15.30 13.69 1.26
CA ASN A 294 -15.92 13.06 2.44
C ASN A 294 -16.13 11.56 2.29
N ILE A 295 -15.74 10.98 1.15
CA ILE A 295 -15.86 9.55 0.89
C ILE A 295 -14.48 8.91 0.80
N PHE A 296 -14.35 7.74 1.38
CA PHE A 296 -13.16 6.92 1.25
C PHE A 296 -13.53 5.44 1.15
N ILE A 297 -12.61 4.66 0.60
CA ILE A 297 -12.70 3.20 0.55
C ILE A 297 -11.65 2.60 1.50
N CYS A 298 -12.03 1.53 2.20
CA CYS A 298 -11.14 0.70 2.97
C CYS A 298 -11.25 -0.77 2.57
N GLY A 299 -10.10 -1.44 2.48
CA GLY A 299 -9.95 -2.87 2.30
C GLY A 299 -9.01 -3.48 3.32
N GLY A 300 -9.09 -4.78 3.50
CA GLY A 300 -8.25 -5.46 4.47
C GLY A 300 -8.47 -6.98 4.51
N PHE A 301 -8.36 -7.55 5.71
CA PHE A 301 -8.51 -8.98 5.95
C PHE A 301 -9.99 -9.38 5.97
N SER A 302 -10.64 -9.20 4.84
CA SER A 302 -12.06 -9.49 4.61
C SER A 302 -12.31 -9.69 3.12
N PRO A 303 -13.31 -10.49 2.73
CA PRO A 303 -13.80 -10.55 1.35
C PRO A 303 -14.52 -9.27 0.92
N GLU A 304 -14.68 -8.32 1.83
CA GLU A 304 -15.42 -7.09 1.63
C GLU A 304 -14.49 -5.88 1.55
N VAL A 305 -14.80 -4.99 0.62
CA VAL A 305 -14.27 -3.62 0.58
C VAL A 305 -15.43 -2.69 0.89
N LYS A 306 -15.22 -1.74 1.81
CA LYS A 306 -16.27 -0.84 2.29
C LYS A 306 -16.00 0.60 1.85
N ALA A 307 -17.01 1.27 1.32
CA ALA A 307 -16.97 2.72 1.12
C ALA A 307 -17.69 3.40 2.29
N TRP A 308 -17.08 4.41 2.86
CA TRP A 308 -17.53 5.16 4.02
C TRP A 308 -17.82 6.61 3.68
N ASP A 309 -18.86 7.18 4.29
CA ASP A 309 -19.10 8.63 4.33
C ASP A 309 -18.75 9.17 5.72
N ILE A 310 -17.76 10.07 5.77
CA ILE A 310 -17.24 10.68 6.99
C ILE A 310 -18.32 11.50 7.72
N ARG A 311 -19.22 12.17 6.98
CA ARG A 311 -20.25 13.06 7.53
C ARG A 311 -21.25 12.31 8.40
N ASN A 312 -21.62 11.12 7.95
CA ASN A 312 -22.63 10.30 8.59
C ASN A 312 -22.02 9.17 9.44
N CYS A 313 -20.69 9.00 9.39
CA CYS A 313 -19.97 7.90 10.05
C CYS A 313 -20.54 6.53 9.68
N LYS A 314 -20.93 6.34 8.42
CA LYS A 314 -21.61 5.13 7.95
C LYS A 314 -20.97 4.54 6.70
N VAL A 315 -21.05 3.22 6.59
CA VAL A 315 -20.78 2.50 5.34
C VAL A 315 -21.90 2.81 4.36
N ILE A 316 -21.52 3.35 3.19
CA ILE A 316 -22.48 3.67 2.12
C ILE A 316 -22.58 2.54 1.09
N LYS A 317 -21.51 1.76 0.89
CA LYS A 317 -21.45 0.65 -0.06
C LYS A 317 -20.52 -0.44 0.42
N VAL A 318 -20.82 -1.67 0.02
CA VAL A 318 -19.99 -2.85 0.27
C VAL A 318 -19.79 -3.58 -1.05
N TYR A 319 -18.52 -3.86 -1.36
CA TYR A 319 -18.08 -4.59 -2.55
C TYR A 319 -17.60 -5.97 -2.12
N LYS A 320 -18.23 -7.05 -2.62
CA LYS A 320 -17.93 -8.42 -2.19
C LYS A 320 -17.30 -9.26 -3.30
N ALA A 321 -16.24 -9.97 -2.97
CA ALA A 321 -15.55 -10.90 -3.86
C ALA A 321 -15.23 -12.22 -3.15
N ALA A 322 -14.96 -13.27 -3.91
CA ALA A 322 -14.52 -14.57 -3.40
C ALA A 322 -13.01 -14.56 -3.13
N VAL A 323 -12.56 -13.69 -2.21
CA VAL A 323 -11.15 -13.48 -1.86
C VAL A 323 -10.97 -13.55 -0.34
N GLN A 324 -9.73 -13.73 0.13
CA GLN A 324 -9.45 -13.74 1.58
C GLN A 324 -9.22 -12.34 2.11
N GLN A 325 -8.51 -11.51 1.33
CA GLN A 325 -8.16 -10.16 1.74
C GLN A 325 -7.94 -9.25 0.54
N THR A 326 -8.09 -7.95 0.77
CA THR A 326 -7.71 -6.90 -0.15
C THR A 326 -6.37 -6.32 0.27
N LEU A 327 -5.40 -6.29 -0.64
CA LEU A 327 -4.03 -5.82 -0.37
C LEU A 327 -3.89 -4.33 -0.66
N ASP A 328 -4.40 -3.87 -1.80
CA ASP A 328 -4.36 -2.47 -2.21
C ASP A 328 -5.60 -2.07 -3.00
N VAL A 329 -5.87 -0.77 -3.04
CA VAL A 329 -6.97 -0.13 -3.77
C VAL A 329 -6.43 1.02 -4.61
N LEU A 330 -6.85 1.09 -5.88
CA LEU A 330 -6.47 2.14 -6.81
C LEU A 330 -7.70 2.70 -7.51
N PHE A 331 -8.02 3.97 -7.29
CA PHE A 331 -9.03 4.66 -8.11
C PHE A 331 -8.49 4.92 -9.51
N LEU A 332 -9.32 4.68 -10.51
CA LEU A 332 -9.08 5.13 -11.88
C LEU A 332 -9.46 6.61 -12.04
N PRO A 333 -8.95 7.29 -13.07
CA PRO A 333 -9.31 8.68 -13.34
C PRO A 333 -10.84 8.90 -13.30
N GLU A 334 -11.27 10.06 -12.80
CA GLU A 334 -12.67 10.42 -12.55
C GLU A 334 -13.33 9.75 -11.32
N GLY A 335 -12.72 8.74 -10.70
CA GLY A 335 -13.25 8.09 -9.50
C GLY A 335 -14.47 7.19 -9.71
N LYS A 336 -14.95 7.03 -10.96
CA LYS A 336 -16.11 6.18 -11.29
C LYS A 336 -15.82 4.70 -11.13
N GLU A 337 -14.58 4.31 -11.37
CA GLU A 337 -14.10 2.94 -11.28
C GLU A 337 -12.89 2.86 -10.37
N PHE A 338 -12.70 1.73 -9.72
CA PHE A 338 -11.51 1.45 -8.96
C PHE A 338 -11.09 -0.01 -9.09
N LEU A 339 -9.82 -0.25 -8.85
CA LEU A 339 -9.21 -1.58 -8.85
C LEU A 339 -8.91 -2.00 -7.41
N THR A 340 -9.08 -3.27 -7.12
CA THR A 340 -8.58 -3.90 -5.90
C THR A 340 -7.58 -4.98 -6.26
N SER A 341 -6.45 -5.01 -5.58
CA SER A 341 -5.58 -6.17 -5.59
C SER A 341 -5.91 -7.06 -4.40
N THR A 342 -5.98 -8.36 -4.62
CA THR A 342 -6.52 -9.31 -3.65
C THR A 342 -5.63 -10.53 -3.52
N ASP A 343 -5.81 -11.25 -2.42
CA ASP A 343 -5.28 -12.59 -2.24
C ASP A 343 -6.39 -13.61 -2.49
N ALA A 344 -6.24 -14.41 -3.53
CA ALA A 344 -7.25 -15.37 -3.93
C ALA A 344 -7.28 -16.59 -2.99
N VAL A 345 -8.48 -17.03 -2.63
CA VAL A 345 -8.70 -18.16 -1.70
C VAL A 345 -8.14 -19.50 -2.22
N SER A 346 -8.22 -19.73 -3.53
CA SER A 346 -7.72 -20.95 -4.17
C SER A 346 -7.35 -20.75 -5.63
N ARG A 347 -6.69 -21.76 -6.23
CA ARG A 347 -6.37 -21.76 -7.67
C ARG A 347 -7.59 -21.65 -8.56
N ASP A 348 -8.70 -22.21 -8.11
CA ASP A 348 -9.96 -22.33 -8.86
C ASP A 348 -10.94 -21.21 -8.50
N SER A 349 -10.49 -20.20 -7.77
CA SER A 349 -11.30 -19.02 -7.45
C SER A 349 -11.79 -18.34 -8.72
N ALA A 350 -13.08 -17.99 -8.75
CA ALA A 350 -13.68 -17.23 -9.82
C ALA A 350 -13.11 -15.82 -9.93
N ASP A 351 -12.67 -15.26 -8.79
CA ASP A 351 -12.07 -13.95 -8.70
C ASP A 351 -10.54 -14.08 -8.69
N ARG A 352 -9.88 -13.39 -9.59
CA ARG A 352 -8.41 -13.35 -9.71
C ARG A 352 -7.84 -12.19 -8.89
N THR A 353 -6.52 -12.09 -8.87
CA THR A 353 -5.76 -11.16 -8.01
C THR A 353 -6.15 -9.70 -8.19
N ILE A 354 -6.52 -9.25 -9.39
CA ILE A 354 -6.94 -7.86 -9.63
C ILE A 354 -8.39 -7.86 -10.10
N ILE A 355 -9.23 -7.06 -9.41
CA ILE A 355 -10.67 -6.94 -9.68
C ILE A 355 -10.98 -5.47 -9.93
N ALA A 356 -11.74 -5.19 -10.99
CA ALA A 356 -12.26 -3.86 -11.30
C ALA A 356 -13.73 -3.74 -10.86
N TRP A 357 -14.05 -2.62 -10.27
CA TRP A 357 -15.35 -2.30 -9.70
C TRP A 357 -15.91 -1.01 -10.24
N ASP A 358 -17.22 -0.97 -10.45
CA ASP A 358 -17.96 0.27 -10.60
C ASP A 358 -18.30 0.85 -9.22
N PHE A 359 -17.90 2.10 -8.98
CA PHE A 359 -18.09 2.72 -7.67
C PHE A 359 -19.56 2.95 -7.34
N HIS A 360 -20.39 3.30 -8.32
CA HIS A 360 -21.80 3.64 -8.09
C HIS A 360 -22.68 2.43 -7.87
N SER A 361 -22.60 1.45 -8.74
CA SER A 361 -23.44 0.26 -8.70
C SER A 361 -22.94 -0.83 -7.77
N ALA A 362 -21.70 -0.72 -7.28
CA ALA A 362 -20.96 -1.76 -6.55
C ALA A 362 -20.82 -3.08 -7.33
N ALA A 363 -20.95 -3.02 -8.65
CA ALA A 363 -20.83 -4.18 -9.52
C ALA A 363 -19.37 -4.48 -9.88
N LYS A 364 -19.03 -5.76 -9.99
CA LYS A 364 -17.75 -6.21 -10.58
C LYS A 364 -17.77 -5.97 -12.08
N ILE A 365 -16.85 -5.16 -12.59
CA ILE A 365 -16.70 -4.92 -14.03
C ILE A 365 -15.87 -6.05 -14.65
N SER A 366 -14.77 -6.42 -14.00
CA SER A 366 -13.87 -7.49 -14.42
C SER A 366 -13.18 -8.11 -13.21
N ASN A 367 -13.07 -9.42 -13.22
CA ASN A 367 -12.38 -10.19 -12.17
C ASN A 367 -11.31 -11.13 -12.75
N GLN A 368 -10.95 -10.95 -14.02
CA GLN A 368 -10.01 -11.77 -14.76
C GLN A 368 -8.86 -10.94 -15.36
N ILE A 369 -8.42 -9.88 -14.66
CA ILE A 369 -7.43 -8.94 -15.19
C ILE A 369 -6.03 -9.53 -15.16
N PHE A 370 -5.66 -10.23 -14.07
CA PHE A 370 -4.35 -10.81 -13.89
C PHE A 370 -4.45 -12.31 -13.65
N HIS A 371 -3.91 -13.11 -14.60
CA HIS A 371 -4.04 -14.57 -14.60
C HIS A 371 -2.86 -15.29 -13.94
N GLU A 372 -1.77 -14.59 -13.63
CA GLU A 372 -0.63 -15.18 -12.95
C GLU A 372 -0.95 -15.39 -11.46
N ARG A 373 -0.22 -16.31 -10.81
CA ARG A 373 -0.52 -16.76 -9.43
C ARG A 373 0.04 -15.87 -8.33
N TYR A 374 0.67 -14.77 -8.71
CA TYR A 374 1.32 -13.88 -7.77
C TYR A 374 0.32 -12.86 -7.22
N THR A 375 0.41 -12.61 -5.92
CA THR A 375 -0.30 -11.50 -5.28
C THR A 375 0.34 -10.18 -5.65
N CYS A 376 -0.45 -9.12 -5.67
CA CYS A 376 0.00 -7.77 -6.02
C CYS A 376 -0.16 -6.84 -4.81
N PRO A 377 0.88 -6.65 -3.98
CA PRO A 377 0.78 -5.84 -2.76
C PRO A 377 0.61 -4.34 -3.02
N SER A 378 0.90 -3.85 -4.21
CA SER A 378 0.78 -2.43 -4.53
C SER A 378 0.37 -2.21 -5.99
N LEU A 379 -0.53 -1.24 -6.17
CA LEU A 379 -0.99 -0.74 -7.47
C LEU A 379 -0.67 0.75 -7.57
N THR A 380 -0.18 1.19 -8.72
CA THR A 380 0.09 2.61 -8.98
C THR A 380 -0.35 3.03 -10.37
N LEU A 381 -0.97 4.23 -10.46
CA LEU A 381 -1.45 4.80 -11.70
C LEU A 381 -0.35 5.65 -12.36
N HIS A 382 -0.19 5.53 -13.66
CA HIS A 382 0.70 6.42 -14.40
C HIS A 382 0.12 7.85 -14.42
N PRO A 383 0.91 8.90 -14.12
CA PRO A 383 0.37 10.25 -13.96
C PRO A 383 -0.16 10.88 -15.26
N ARG A 384 0.24 10.40 -16.43
CA ARG A 384 -0.11 11.01 -17.74
C ARG A 384 -0.69 10.03 -18.74
N GLU A 385 -0.28 8.77 -18.72
CA GLU A 385 -0.73 7.76 -19.69
C GLU A 385 -1.88 6.91 -19.11
N PRO A 386 -2.78 6.38 -19.94
CA PRO A 386 -3.87 5.53 -19.50
C PRO A 386 -3.38 4.11 -19.15
N ALA A 387 -2.49 4.03 -18.17
CA ALA A 387 -1.85 2.79 -17.73
C ALA A 387 -1.70 2.75 -16.20
N PHE A 388 -1.66 1.55 -15.64
CA PHE A 388 -1.27 1.31 -14.26
C PHE A 388 -0.27 0.17 -14.16
N VAL A 389 0.49 0.16 -13.09
CA VAL A 389 1.46 -0.89 -12.78
C VAL A 389 1.05 -1.59 -11.48
N ALA A 390 1.20 -2.90 -11.47
CA ALA A 390 1.06 -3.73 -10.27
C ALA A 390 2.42 -4.32 -9.89
N GLN A 391 2.88 -4.07 -8.68
CA GLN A 391 3.99 -4.77 -8.07
C GLN A 391 3.55 -6.19 -7.74
N THR A 392 4.28 -7.20 -8.18
CA THR A 392 3.95 -8.61 -7.91
C THR A 392 4.93 -9.27 -6.96
N ASN A 393 4.48 -10.26 -6.21
CA ASN A 393 5.37 -11.13 -5.41
C ASN A 393 6.21 -12.09 -6.26
N GLY A 394 6.08 -12.02 -7.60
CA GLY A 394 6.90 -12.76 -8.56
C GLY A 394 8.23 -12.09 -8.90
N ASN A 395 8.67 -11.07 -8.14
CA ASN A 395 9.89 -10.30 -8.38
C ASN A 395 9.88 -9.49 -9.69
N TYR A 396 8.73 -9.03 -10.12
CA TYR A 396 8.57 -8.12 -11.25
C TYR A 396 7.35 -7.23 -11.08
N MET A 397 7.31 -6.11 -11.80
CA MET A 397 6.14 -5.27 -11.93
C MET A 397 5.50 -5.46 -13.31
N ALA A 398 4.18 -5.61 -13.33
CA ALA A 398 3.37 -5.80 -14.52
C ALA A 398 2.66 -4.51 -14.93
N LEU A 399 2.67 -4.21 -16.24
CA LEU A 399 2.01 -3.04 -16.82
C LEU A 399 0.65 -3.41 -17.40
N PHE A 400 -0.38 -2.59 -17.14
CA PHE A 400 -1.75 -2.78 -17.61
C PHE A 400 -2.30 -1.50 -18.21
N SER A 401 -3.26 -1.63 -19.13
CA SER A 401 -4.09 -0.50 -19.57
C SER A 401 -5.22 -0.25 -18.58
N ILE A 402 -5.58 1.03 -18.35
CA ILE A 402 -6.81 1.39 -17.60
C ILE A 402 -8.07 1.26 -18.44
N GLN A 403 -7.95 1.13 -19.76
CA GLN A 403 -9.09 0.94 -20.65
C GLN A 403 -9.59 -0.51 -20.55
N ARG A 404 -10.89 -0.68 -20.47
CA ARG A 404 -11.51 -2.01 -20.47
C ARG A 404 -11.12 -2.77 -21.75
N PRO A 405 -10.74 -4.03 -21.66
CA PRO A 405 -10.81 -4.97 -20.53
C PRO A 405 -9.54 -4.99 -19.64
N TYR A 406 -8.80 -3.93 -19.45
CA TYR A 406 -7.62 -3.79 -18.57
C TYR A 406 -6.47 -4.74 -18.96
N ARG A 407 -6.12 -4.77 -20.22
CA ARG A 407 -5.15 -5.74 -20.76
C ARG A 407 -3.75 -5.55 -20.18
N ILE A 408 -3.15 -6.67 -19.78
CA ILE A 408 -1.74 -6.72 -19.42
C ILE A 408 -0.85 -6.58 -20.67
N ASN A 409 0.22 -5.79 -20.55
CA ASN A 409 1.27 -5.73 -21.55
C ASN A 409 2.31 -6.84 -21.29
N LYS A 410 2.14 -8.01 -21.88
CA LYS A 410 3.02 -9.17 -21.68
C LYS A 410 4.47 -8.94 -22.15
N LYS A 411 4.68 -7.98 -23.08
CA LYS A 411 6.01 -7.66 -23.63
C LYS A 411 6.82 -6.75 -22.74
N LYS A 412 6.18 -6.08 -21.76
CA LYS A 412 6.82 -5.05 -20.92
C LYS A 412 6.68 -5.44 -19.47
N ARG A 413 7.78 -5.92 -18.89
CA ARG A 413 7.91 -6.25 -17.46
C ARG A 413 9.11 -5.52 -16.89
N TYR A 414 9.01 -5.10 -15.63
CA TYR A 414 10.08 -4.44 -14.91
C TYR A 414 10.65 -5.45 -13.91
N GLU A 415 11.79 -6.04 -14.25
CA GLU A 415 12.40 -7.17 -13.53
C GLU A 415 13.74 -6.79 -12.92
N GLY A 416 14.29 -7.63 -12.03
CA GLY A 416 15.63 -7.50 -11.45
C GLY A 416 15.65 -7.12 -9.97
N HIS A 417 14.53 -6.70 -9.37
CA HIS A 417 14.39 -6.53 -7.92
C HIS A 417 13.79 -7.78 -7.28
N LYS A 418 14.08 -8.00 -6.00
CA LYS A 418 13.53 -9.11 -5.22
C LYS A 418 12.59 -8.58 -4.15
N VAL A 419 11.46 -9.24 -3.95
CA VAL A 419 10.47 -8.88 -2.93
C VAL A 419 10.35 -9.89 -1.81
N GLU A 420 10.61 -11.18 -2.07
CA GLU A 420 10.70 -12.27 -1.07
C GLU A 420 9.58 -12.27 -0.03
N GLY A 421 8.34 -11.98 -0.47
CA GLY A 421 7.14 -11.95 0.38
C GLY A 421 6.90 -10.63 1.13
N PHE A 422 7.79 -9.63 1.03
CA PHE A 422 7.50 -8.30 1.56
C PHE A 422 6.46 -7.57 0.70
N ALA A 423 5.59 -6.80 1.34
CA ALA A 423 4.64 -5.94 0.65
C ALA A 423 5.34 -4.66 0.16
N VAL A 424 6.14 -4.80 -0.88
CA VAL A 424 6.91 -3.70 -1.45
C VAL A 424 6.02 -2.83 -2.32
N GLY A 425 6.08 -1.52 -2.13
CA GLY A 425 5.41 -0.52 -2.94
C GLY A 425 6.18 -0.15 -4.19
N CYS A 426 5.46 0.32 -5.20
CA CYS A 426 6.03 0.95 -6.39
C CYS A 426 5.34 2.29 -6.65
N GLU A 427 6.05 3.25 -7.27
CA GLU A 427 5.52 4.57 -7.57
C GLU A 427 6.13 5.13 -8.85
N PHE A 428 5.33 5.89 -9.59
CA PHE A 428 5.82 6.66 -10.73
C PHE A 428 6.38 8.01 -10.28
N SER A 429 7.40 8.48 -10.98
CA SER A 429 7.80 9.87 -10.87
C SER A 429 6.68 10.81 -11.33
N PRO A 430 6.60 12.07 -10.82
CA PRO A 430 5.54 13.01 -11.18
C PRO A 430 5.48 13.32 -12.69
N ASP A 431 6.58 13.18 -13.41
CA ASP A 431 6.63 13.32 -14.87
C ASP A 431 6.30 12.03 -15.64
N GLY A 432 6.16 10.88 -14.94
CA GLY A 432 5.85 9.59 -15.53
C GLY A 432 7.00 8.89 -16.24
N THR A 433 8.21 9.46 -16.23
CA THR A 433 9.35 8.88 -16.97
C THR A 433 10.04 7.75 -16.23
N LEU A 434 9.99 7.79 -14.89
CA LEU A 434 10.61 6.81 -14.00
C LEU A 434 9.56 6.02 -13.21
N LEU A 435 9.89 4.77 -12.93
CA LEU A 435 9.18 3.92 -11.98
C LEU A 435 10.17 3.48 -10.91
N VAL A 436 9.83 3.66 -9.64
CA VAL A 436 10.67 3.27 -8.50
C VAL A 436 10.02 2.14 -7.72
N THR A 437 10.84 1.25 -7.19
CA THR A 437 10.42 0.22 -6.24
C THR A 437 11.53 -0.07 -5.25
N GLY A 438 11.15 -0.47 -4.03
CA GLY A 438 12.07 -1.03 -3.06
C GLY A 438 12.41 -2.49 -3.36
N SER A 439 13.08 -3.14 -2.42
CA SER A 439 13.39 -4.57 -2.48
C SER A 439 13.59 -5.17 -1.09
N SER A 440 13.53 -6.51 -1.00
CA SER A 440 13.86 -7.25 0.22
C SER A 440 15.31 -7.06 0.68
N GLU A 441 16.22 -6.74 -0.26
CA GLU A 441 17.66 -6.50 0.01
C GLU A 441 17.95 -5.06 0.50
N GLY A 442 16.93 -4.20 0.70
CA GLY A 442 17.12 -2.80 1.08
C GLY A 442 17.57 -1.89 -0.06
N LYS A 443 17.60 -2.39 -1.28
CA LYS A 443 17.93 -1.61 -2.48
C LYS A 443 16.70 -0.96 -3.07
N ILE A 444 16.89 0.17 -3.73
CA ILE A 444 15.89 0.87 -4.51
C ILE A 444 16.27 0.77 -5.97
N PHE A 445 15.31 0.39 -6.79
CA PHE A 445 15.48 0.23 -8.23
C PHE A 445 14.72 1.31 -8.98
N PHE A 446 15.41 2.00 -9.87
CA PHE A 446 14.84 3.00 -10.77
C PHE A 446 14.78 2.44 -12.19
N TYR A 447 13.59 2.38 -12.73
CA TYR A 447 13.34 1.90 -14.09
C TYR A 447 12.95 3.04 -15.01
N ASN A 448 13.42 2.98 -16.25
CA ASN A 448 12.83 3.78 -17.31
C ASN A 448 11.47 3.19 -17.68
N TYR A 449 10.43 4.01 -17.60
CA TYR A 449 9.07 3.56 -17.89
C TYR A 449 8.92 3.04 -19.32
N HIS A 450 9.51 3.69 -20.32
CA HIS A 450 9.34 3.31 -21.72
C HIS A 450 10.12 2.06 -22.10
N THR A 451 11.36 1.91 -21.63
CA THR A 451 12.24 0.79 -22.00
C THR A 451 12.16 -0.41 -21.06
N ALA A 452 11.52 -0.25 -19.89
CA ALA A 452 11.47 -1.22 -18.80
C ALA A 452 12.86 -1.65 -18.27
N ARG A 453 13.92 -0.90 -18.57
CA ARG A 453 15.29 -1.19 -18.11
C ARG A 453 15.58 -0.50 -16.80
N ILE A 454 16.38 -1.15 -15.95
CA ILE A 454 16.95 -0.52 -14.76
C ILE A 454 17.93 0.56 -15.23
N ILE A 455 17.73 1.79 -14.76
CA ILE A 455 18.64 2.93 -15.02
C ILE A 455 19.65 3.04 -13.88
N HIS A 456 19.16 2.89 -12.63
CA HIS A 456 19.97 3.05 -11.44
C HIS A 456 19.50 2.14 -10.32
N THR A 457 20.44 1.75 -9.46
CA THR A 457 20.17 1.00 -8.24
C THR A 457 20.86 1.69 -7.08
N LEU A 458 20.09 2.04 -6.04
CA LEU A 458 20.60 2.70 -4.85
C LEU A 458 20.59 1.73 -3.68
N SER A 459 21.73 1.51 -3.02
CA SER A 459 21.82 0.76 -1.77
C SER A 459 21.41 1.66 -0.62
N ALA A 460 20.12 1.66 -0.30
CA ALA A 460 19.53 2.65 0.60
C ALA A 460 19.49 2.19 2.05
N HIS A 461 19.13 0.93 2.29
CA HIS A 461 18.82 0.41 3.61
C HIS A 461 19.50 -0.94 3.86
N ASN A 462 19.65 -1.30 5.14
CA ASN A 462 20.18 -2.59 5.57
C ASN A 462 19.09 -3.67 5.70
N GLN A 463 17.85 -3.26 5.78
CA GLN A 463 16.66 -4.11 5.84
C GLN A 463 15.78 -3.87 4.60
N ALA A 464 14.75 -4.70 4.42
CA ALA A 464 13.83 -4.59 3.30
C ALA A 464 13.28 -3.16 3.17
N CYS A 465 13.48 -2.53 2.01
CA CYS A 465 12.86 -1.26 1.65
C CYS A 465 11.45 -1.53 1.12
N VAL A 466 10.43 -1.12 1.87
CA VAL A 466 9.03 -1.45 1.57
C VAL A 466 8.27 -0.32 0.89
N SER A 467 8.70 0.93 1.04
CA SER A 467 8.06 2.06 0.37
C SER A 467 9.10 3.08 -0.08
N ALA A 468 8.92 3.60 -1.29
CA ALA A 468 9.70 4.68 -1.88
C ALA A 468 8.73 5.62 -2.59
N THR A 469 8.84 6.94 -2.37
CA THR A 469 7.93 7.94 -2.90
C THR A 469 8.67 9.18 -3.37
N PHE A 470 8.39 9.62 -4.60
CA PHE A 470 8.96 10.84 -5.15
C PHE A 470 8.29 12.08 -4.56
N HIS A 471 9.08 13.14 -4.39
CA HIS A 471 8.53 14.43 -3.98
C HIS A 471 7.68 15.03 -5.11
N PRO A 472 6.47 15.53 -4.82
CA PRO A 472 5.54 16.00 -5.86
C PRO A 472 5.98 17.27 -6.57
N VAL A 473 6.90 18.06 -5.98
CA VAL A 473 7.34 19.36 -6.49
C VAL A 473 8.83 19.39 -6.81
N LEU A 474 9.68 18.85 -5.92
CA LEU A 474 11.14 18.85 -6.10
C LEU A 474 11.58 17.68 -7.01
N PRO A 475 12.31 17.94 -8.11
CA PRO A 475 12.56 16.92 -9.14
C PRO A 475 13.54 15.82 -8.73
N SER A 476 14.39 16.07 -7.73
CA SER A 476 15.47 15.15 -7.32
C SER A 476 15.29 14.57 -5.93
N VAL A 477 14.10 14.72 -5.30
CA VAL A 477 13.89 14.28 -3.91
C VAL A 477 13.03 13.02 -3.85
N LEU A 478 13.53 12.04 -3.10
CA LEU A 478 12.88 10.75 -2.85
C LEU A 478 12.88 10.45 -1.35
N ALA A 479 11.74 10.03 -0.81
CA ALA A 479 11.64 9.47 0.52
C ALA A 479 11.53 7.95 0.46
N THR A 480 12.21 7.25 1.36
CA THR A 480 12.24 5.78 1.44
C THR A 480 12.12 5.33 2.87
N CYS A 481 11.56 4.14 3.09
CA CYS A 481 11.51 3.56 4.43
C CYS A 481 11.78 2.06 4.42
N ASP A 482 12.21 1.55 5.56
CA ASP A 482 12.59 0.17 5.71
C ASP A 482 11.90 -0.57 6.86
N TRP A 483 12.18 -1.85 6.92
CA TRP A 483 11.66 -2.76 7.92
C TRP A 483 12.34 -2.61 9.30
N ALA A 484 13.44 -1.84 9.40
CA ALA A 484 14.09 -1.49 10.68
C ALA A 484 13.46 -0.29 11.40
N GLY A 485 12.66 0.51 10.69
CA GLY A 485 12.06 1.72 11.25
C GLY A 485 12.72 3.01 10.79
N ASP A 486 13.68 2.92 9.87
CA ASP A 486 14.39 4.07 9.30
C ASP A 486 13.65 4.66 8.11
N ILE A 487 13.61 5.99 8.08
CA ILE A 487 13.15 6.76 6.92
C ILE A 487 14.35 7.57 6.42
N LYS A 488 14.58 7.56 5.13
CA LYS A 488 15.69 8.27 4.50
C LYS A 488 15.20 9.17 3.38
N ILE A 489 15.76 10.38 3.32
CA ILE A 489 15.50 11.37 2.28
C ILE A 489 16.74 11.49 1.41
N TRP A 490 16.55 11.35 0.13
CA TRP A 490 17.60 11.34 -0.89
C TRP A 490 17.41 12.51 -1.85
N GLN A 491 18.55 13.08 -2.31
CA GLN A 491 18.61 14.14 -3.33
C GLN A 491 19.79 13.97 -4.28
#